data_abc3e0eeb1006653726250c39bef76e8
#
_entry.id   abc3e0eeb1006653726250c39bef76e8
#
_cell.length_a   1.000
_cell.length_b   1.000
_cell.length_c   1.000
_cell.angle_alpha   90.00
_cell.angle_beta   90.00
_cell.angle_gamma   90.00
#
_symmetry.space_group_name_H-M   'P 1'
#
loop_
_entity.id
_entity.type
_entity.pdbx_description
1 polymer ?
#
loop_
_entity_poly.entity_id
_entity_poly.type
_entity_poly.pdbx_seq_one_letter_code
_entity_poly.pdbx_strand_id
1 'polypeptide(L)' 'MKIEILGSGCAKCNSVEKLVRSIVEEFGIKADIVKVEDLQEIVNRGIMMTPAVFIDGEAKIVGRVPTADELKKLLR' A
#
# COMPACT_ATOMS: atom_id res chain seq x y z
N MET A 1 1.17 -12.30 -5.51
CA MET A 1 1.62 -11.19 -4.64
C MET A 1 0.40 -10.52 -4.01
N LYS A 2 0.47 -10.27 -2.73
CA LYS A 2 -0.61 -9.57 -2.03
C LYS A 2 -0.11 -8.21 -1.59
N ILE A 3 -0.81 -7.16 -2.02
CA ILE A 3 -0.47 -5.79 -1.67
C ILE A 3 -1.59 -5.26 -0.78
N GLU A 4 -1.25 -4.85 0.42
CA GLU A 4 -2.22 -4.30 1.36
C GLU A 4 -1.91 -2.83 1.58
N ILE A 5 -2.93 -2.00 1.40
CA ILE A 5 -2.82 -0.56 1.59
C ILE A 5 -3.60 -0.20 2.86
N LEU A 6 -2.89 0.19 3.89
CA LEU A 6 -3.46 0.50 5.21
C LEU A 6 -3.72 1.99 5.32
N GLY A 7 -4.95 2.34 5.65
CA GLY A 7 -5.31 3.73 5.86
C GLY A 7 -6.82 3.89 5.89
N SER A 8 -7.30 4.89 6.59
CA SER A 8 -8.72 5.11 6.85
C SER A 8 -9.38 6.07 5.84
N GLY A 9 -9.04 5.94 4.57
CA GLY A 9 -9.73 6.68 3.50
C GLY A 9 -9.33 8.14 3.35
N CYS A 10 -8.17 8.54 3.83
CA CYS A 10 -7.68 9.90 3.64
C CYS A 10 -7.19 10.11 2.20
N ALA A 11 -7.00 11.37 1.82
CA ALA A 11 -6.54 11.71 0.47
C ALA A 11 -5.20 11.05 0.13
N LYS A 12 -4.29 10.97 1.09
CA LYS A 12 -2.98 10.31 0.89
C LYS A 12 -3.14 8.82 0.65
N CYS A 13 -4.05 8.17 1.38
CA CYS A 13 -4.32 6.74 1.20
C CYS A 13 -4.89 6.46 -0.19
N ASN A 14 -5.77 7.33 -0.67
CA ASN A 14 -6.33 7.21 -2.01
C ASN A 14 -5.26 7.41 -3.08
N SER A 15 -4.33 8.33 -2.86
CA SER A 15 -3.21 8.56 -3.77
C SER A 15 -2.31 7.33 -3.87
N VAL A 16 -2.03 6.68 -2.74
CA VAL A 16 -1.25 5.45 -2.70
C VAL A 16 -1.94 4.34 -3.48
N GLU A 17 -3.25 4.19 -3.27
CA GLU A 17 -4.02 3.17 -3.99
C GLU A 17 -3.96 3.38 -5.50
N LYS A 18 -4.19 4.59 -5.94
CA LYS A 18 -4.15 4.92 -7.38
C LYS A 18 -2.77 4.63 -7.97
N LEU A 19 -1.74 4.99 -7.25
CA LEU A 19 -0.36 4.78 -7.71
C LEU A 19 -0.04 3.30 -7.80
N VAL A 20 -0.39 2.51 -6.78
CA VAL A 20 -0.16 1.06 -6.78
C VAL A 20 -0.91 0.39 -7.92
N ARG A 21 -2.19 0.72 -8.11
CA ARG A 21 -2.99 0.14 -9.19
C ARG A 21 -2.42 0.49 -10.57
N SER A 22 -1.98 1.71 -10.74
CA SER A 22 -1.38 2.18 -11.99
C SER A 22 -0.11 1.38 -12.34
N ILE A 23 0.76 1.16 -11.37
CA ILE A 23 2.00 0.43 -11.59
C ILE A 23 1.74 -1.05 -11.85
N VAL A 24 0.83 -1.65 -11.09
CA VAL A 24 0.44 -3.05 -11.28
C VAL A 24 -0.11 -3.26 -12.68
N GLU A 25 -0.94 -2.35 -13.16
CA GLU A 25 -1.51 -2.42 -14.50
C GLU A 25 -0.45 -2.21 -15.57
N GLU A 26 0.40 -1.19 -15.39
CA GLU A 26 1.44 -0.85 -16.35
C GLU A 26 2.40 -2.01 -16.62
N PHE A 27 2.79 -2.70 -15.57
CA PHE A 27 3.77 -3.81 -15.68
C PHE A 27 3.12 -5.19 -15.76
N GLY A 28 1.80 -5.26 -15.77
CA GLY A 28 1.10 -6.54 -15.84
C GLY A 28 1.39 -7.46 -14.66
N ILE A 29 1.57 -6.89 -13.47
CA ILE A 29 1.89 -7.64 -12.26
C ILE A 29 0.63 -8.35 -11.75
N LYS A 30 0.74 -9.65 -11.46
CA LYS A 30 -0.35 -10.38 -10.84
C LYS A 30 -0.32 -10.13 -9.34
N ALA A 31 -1.19 -9.27 -8.87
CA ALA A 31 -1.24 -8.90 -7.48
C ALA A 31 -2.69 -8.70 -7.02
N ASP A 32 -2.96 -9.12 -5.79
CA ASP A 32 -4.22 -8.82 -5.12
C ASP A 32 -4.02 -7.55 -4.32
N ILE A 33 -4.79 -6.52 -4.65
CA ILE A 33 -4.71 -5.24 -3.96
C ILE A 33 -5.87 -5.16 -2.98
N VAL A 34 -5.55 -5.06 -1.70
CA VAL A 34 -6.53 -5.02 -0.62
C VAL A 34 -6.37 -3.72 0.16
N LYS A 35 -7.47 -3.04 0.38
CA LYS A 35 -7.48 -1.85 1.25
C LYS A 35 -7.84 -2.28 2.67
N VAL A 36 -7.01 -1.91 3.62
CA VAL A 36 -7.25 -2.15 5.04
C VAL A 36 -7.61 -0.82 5.68
N GLU A 37 -8.89 -0.61 5.93
CA GLU A 37 -9.40 0.65 6.48
C GLU A 37 -9.79 0.54 7.95
N ASP A 38 -9.87 -0.67 8.49
CA ASP A 38 -10.20 -0.89 9.88
C ASP A 38 -9.05 -0.44 10.77
N LEU A 39 -9.33 0.58 11.58
CA LEU A 39 -8.33 1.17 12.47
C LEU A 39 -7.75 0.15 13.45
N GLN A 40 -8.60 -0.74 13.97
CA GLN A 40 -8.16 -1.78 14.90
C GLN A 40 -7.16 -2.74 14.22
N GLU A 41 -7.42 -3.11 12.98
CA GLU A 41 -6.52 -3.97 12.22
C GLU A 41 -5.18 -3.28 11.96
N ILE A 42 -5.21 -1.99 11.64
CA ILE A 42 -4.01 -1.20 11.41
C ILE A 42 -3.15 -1.16 12.67
N VAL A 43 -3.77 -0.91 13.81
CA VAL A 43 -3.08 -0.90 15.11
C VAL A 43 -2.53 -2.29 15.44
N ASN A 44 -3.30 -3.34 15.19
CA ASN A 44 -2.86 -4.71 15.45
C ASN A 44 -1.63 -5.11 14.64
N ARG A 45 -1.42 -4.47 13.50
CA ARG A 45 -0.22 -4.70 12.70
C ARG A 45 0.97 -3.85 13.14
N GLY A 46 0.82 -3.10 14.20
CA GLY A 46 1.88 -2.24 14.73
C GLY A 46 2.08 -0.95 13.95
N ILE A 47 1.11 -0.56 13.14
CA ILE A 47 1.20 0.65 12.33
C ILE A 47 0.55 1.80 13.07
N MET A 48 1.33 2.85 13.30
CA MET A 48 0.85 4.05 13.98
C MET A 48 0.71 5.25 13.05
N MET A 49 1.27 5.16 11.86
CA MET A 49 1.22 6.23 10.86
C MET A 49 0.72 5.66 9.53
N THR A 50 -0.26 6.29 8.92
CA THR A 50 -0.78 5.92 7.61
C THR A 50 -0.52 7.04 6.61
N PRO A 51 -0.45 6.75 5.33
CA PRO A 51 -0.67 5.44 4.70
C PRO A 51 0.50 4.49 4.87
N ALA A 52 0.21 3.21 4.81
CA ALA A 52 1.24 2.17 4.84
C ALA A 52 0.97 1.15 3.73
N VAL A 53 2.03 0.57 3.19
CA VAL A 53 1.93 -0.46 2.16
C VAL A 53 2.65 -1.71 2.64
N PHE A 54 1.91 -2.81 2.65
CA PHE A 54 2.46 -4.13 2.98
C PHE A 54 2.48 -4.96 1.69
N ILE A 55 3.58 -5.64 1.47
CA ILE A 55 3.72 -6.56 0.33
C ILE A 55 4.04 -7.94 0.89
N ASP A 56 3.16 -8.90 0.62
CA ASP A 56 3.29 -10.28 1.12
C ASP A 56 3.52 -10.35 2.62
N GLY A 57 2.83 -9.49 3.36
CA GLY A 57 2.89 -9.45 4.82
C GLY A 57 4.01 -8.63 5.42
N GLU A 58 4.87 -8.02 4.60
CA GLU A 58 5.96 -7.18 5.07
C GLU A 58 5.65 -5.69 4.85
N ALA A 59 5.88 -4.88 5.88
CA ALA A 59 5.73 -3.44 5.79
C ALA A 59 6.87 -2.86 4.95
N LYS A 60 6.53 -2.29 3.81
CA LYS A 60 7.52 -1.70 2.89
C LYS A 60 7.51 -0.17 2.93
N ILE A 61 6.34 0.41 3.08
CA ILE A 61 6.17 1.87 3.18
C ILE A 61 5.31 2.15 4.41
N VAL A 62 5.76 3.06 5.26
CA VAL A 62 5.03 3.42 6.49
C VAL A 62 5.04 4.93 6.65
N GLY A 63 3.84 5.51 6.78
CA GLY A 63 3.68 6.91 7.16
C GLY A 63 3.92 7.93 6.05
N ARG A 64 4.00 7.50 4.80
CA ARG A 64 4.19 8.42 3.68
C ARG A 64 3.66 7.84 2.38
N VAL A 65 3.44 8.72 1.41
CA VAL A 65 3.11 8.30 0.05
C VAL A 65 4.43 7.96 -0.66
N PRO A 66 4.59 6.73 -1.15
CA PRO A 66 5.81 6.35 -1.86
C PRO A 66 5.87 7.03 -3.23
N THR A 67 7.08 7.15 -3.77
CA THR A 67 7.25 7.60 -5.14
C THR A 67 6.96 6.44 -6.10
N ALA A 68 6.67 6.78 -7.35
CA ALA A 68 6.47 5.75 -8.38
C ALA A 68 7.70 4.86 -8.52
N ASP A 69 8.90 5.44 -8.47
CA ASP A 69 10.15 4.69 -8.59
C ASP A 69 10.33 3.71 -7.43
N GLU A 70 10.00 4.12 -6.21
CA GLU A 70 10.05 3.22 -5.05
C GLU A 70 9.13 2.02 -5.24
N LEU A 71 7.89 2.26 -5.66
CA LEU A 71 6.93 1.19 -5.88
C LEU A 71 7.35 0.27 -7.02
N LYS A 72 7.90 0.83 -8.08
CA LYS A 72 8.41 0.02 -9.20
C LYS A 72 9.49 -0.95 -8.74
N LYS A 73 10.39 -0.49 -7.88
CA LYS A 73 11.44 -1.36 -7.32
C LYS A 73 10.87 -2.42 -6.40
N LEU A 74 9.86 -2.09 -5.62
CA LEU A 74 9.26 -3.02 -4.67
C LEU A 74 8.40 -4.08 -5.34
N LEU A 75 7.76 -3.74 -6.46
CA LEU A 75 6.80 -4.61 -7.14
C LEU A 75 7.40 -5.42 -8.28
N ARG A 76 8.64 -5.21 -8.60
CA ARG A 76 9.34 -5.98 -9.63
C ARG A 76 9.91 -7.28 -9.11
#